data_d0a807b06882f603444cc493ca04c00b
#
_entry.id   d0a807b06882f603444cc493ca04c00b
#
_cell.length_a   1.000
_cell.length_b   1.000
_cell.length_c   1.000
_cell.angle_alpha   90.00
_cell.angle_beta   90.00
_cell.angle_gamma   90.00
#
_symmetry.space_group_name_H-M   'P 1'
#
loop_
_entity.id
_entity.type
_entity.pdbx_description
1 polymer ?
#
loop_
_entity_poly.entity_id
_entity_poly.type
_entity_poly.pdbx_seq_one_letter_code
_entity_poly.pdbx_strand_id
1 'polypeptide(L)'
;MEKIKENFKKYSTVYIVVLLLLVIIGVSYAIFAVTNLSNENTISLGQISMSYTEPENALVLENALPMGNAEGMAQSNYFEFKVMTHATTDADDSGGLIIPYEINLGEIETDSDKQALAKHQIKVYLTKVVGGSEEEVVGPILLSNLTESSTSNLNIYQARDIHRNAGSEITTTYRLRAWISKDVDSSIFGSQVYQYKFRVNINSLVEPISDTLANNWKDYTEEENEFLAIYTLDAKELPETKEYNNVVYTKSKEVDISERRYGSVLLGTYQDVDGNKIAIICQDGGVVAPEDSSWLFSLDFGSNRLVLLDLSNLDTSSVTNMSGMFSDC
;
A
#
# COMPACT_ATOMS: atom_id res chain seq x y z
N MET A 1 -33.64 25.55 -47.72
CA MET A 1 -33.72 24.27 -46.98
C MET A 1 -32.76 23.20 -47.47
N GLU A 2 -32.43 23.08 -48.74
CA GLU A 2 -31.51 22.07 -49.27
C GLU A 2 -30.04 22.22 -48.78
N LYS A 3 -29.48 23.43 -48.74
CA LYS A 3 -28.15 23.70 -48.23
C LYS A 3 -27.94 23.27 -46.75
N ILE A 4 -28.99 23.30 -45.95
CA ILE A 4 -28.97 22.88 -44.54
C ILE A 4 -28.95 21.35 -44.47
N LYS A 5 -29.66 20.64 -45.33
CA LYS A 5 -29.65 19.18 -45.40
C LYS A 5 -28.32 18.63 -45.91
N GLU A 6 -27.67 19.30 -46.83
CA GLU A 6 -26.37 18.91 -47.40
C GLU A 6 -25.24 19.06 -46.37
N ASN A 7 -25.25 20.16 -45.64
CA ASN A 7 -24.28 20.38 -44.54
C ASN A 7 -24.53 19.38 -43.39
N PHE A 8 -25.77 19.02 -43.06
CA PHE A 8 -26.06 18.03 -42.05
C PHE A 8 -25.55 16.64 -42.45
N LYS A 9 -25.65 16.28 -43.75
CA LYS A 9 -25.15 15.01 -44.25
C LYS A 9 -23.60 14.96 -44.28
N LYS A 10 -22.96 16.10 -44.53
CA LYS A 10 -21.49 16.23 -44.59
C LYS A 10 -20.84 16.15 -43.20
N TYR A 11 -21.54 16.63 -42.17
CA TYR A 11 -20.98 16.66 -40.78
C TYR A 11 -21.64 15.61 -39.87
N SER A 12 -22.60 14.81 -40.36
CA SER A 12 -23.28 13.81 -39.54
C SER A 12 -22.31 12.77 -38.94
N THR A 13 -21.28 12.37 -39.68
CA THR A 13 -20.25 11.43 -39.21
C THR A 13 -19.43 12.05 -38.07
N VAL A 14 -19.09 13.32 -38.18
CA VAL A 14 -18.35 14.04 -37.12
C VAL A 14 -19.23 14.18 -35.88
N TYR A 15 -20.52 14.50 -36.02
CA TYR A 15 -21.45 14.58 -34.89
C TYR A 15 -21.64 13.22 -34.21
N ILE A 16 -21.71 12.13 -34.99
CA ILE A 16 -21.83 10.78 -34.44
C ILE A 16 -20.59 10.40 -33.67
N VAL A 17 -19.39 10.72 -34.18
CA VAL A 17 -18.11 10.44 -33.51
C VAL A 17 -17.98 11.25 -32.22
N VAL A 18 -18.34 12.53 -32.23
CA VAL A 18 -18.33 13.38 -31.02
C VAL A 18 -19.35 12.90 -29.99
N LEU A 19 -20.52 12.48 -30.43
CA LEU A 19 -21.56 11.94 -29.54
C LEU A 19 -21.14 10.61 -28.93
N LEU A 20 -20.48 9.73 -29.71
CA LEU A 20 -19.88 8.48 -29.23
C LEU A 20 -18.77 8.74 -28.22
N LEU A 21 -17.89 9.70 -28.46
CA LEU A 21 -16.85 10.11 -27.51
C LEU A 21 -17.45 10.63 -26.20
N LEU A 22 -18.49 11.46 -26.27
CA LEU A 22 -19.20 11.96 -25.08
C LEU A 22 -19.90 10.82 -24.30
N VAL A 23 -20.45 9.83 -25.01
CA VAL A 23 -21.03 8.63 -24.37
C VAL A 23 -19.95 7.77 -23.72
N ILE A 24 -18.81 7.56 -24.37
CA ILE A 24 -17.68 6.80 -23.81
C ILE A 24 -17.14 7.49 -22.56
N ILE A 25 -16.95 8.82 -22.59
CA ILE A 25 -16.52 9.61 -21.43
C ILE A 25 -17.58 9.53 -20.32
N GLY A 26 -18.87 9.67 -20.66
CA GLY A 26 -19.97 9.60 -19.69
C GLY A 26 -20.13 8.21 -19.08
N VAL A 27 -19.96 7.14 -19.86
CA VAL A 27 -20.04 5.76 -19.37
C VAL A 27 -18.81 5.43 -18.52
N SER A 28 -17.62 5.88 -18.90
CA SER A 28 -16.41 5.72 -18.08
C SER A 28 -16.55 6.44 -16.74
N TYR A 29 -17.11 7.63 -16.72
CA TYR A 29 -17.42 8.37 -15.48
C TYR A 29 -18.51 7.69 -14.65
N ALA A 30 -19.56 7.16 -15.30
CA ALA A 30 -20.64 6.45 -14.63
C ALA A 30 -20.20 5.09 -14.06
N ILE A 31 -19.32 4.35 -14.74
CA ILE A 31 -18.76 3.10 -14.21
C ILE A 31 -17.86 3.39 -13.01
N PHE A 32 -17.09 4.47 -13.03
CA PHE A 32 -16.29 4.90 -11.89
C PHE A 32 -17.15 5.34 -10.69
N ALA A 33 -18.32 5.95 -10.95
CA ALA A 33 -19.25 6.37 -9.90
C ALA A 33 -20.15 5.23 -9.37
N VAL A 34 -20.46 4.22 -10.20
CA VAL A 34 -21.37 3.11 -9.83
C VAL A 34 -20.68 2.01 -9.03
N THR A 35 -19.36 1.84 -9.14
CA THR A 35 -18.62 0.91 -8.26
C THR A 35 -18.56 1.40 -6.81
N ASN A 36 -18.95 2.65 -6.52
CA ASN A 36 -19.03 3.23 -5.18
C ASN A 36 -20.44 3.26 -4.58
N LEU A 37 -21.45 2.66 -5.22
CA LEU A 37 -22.82 2.58 -4.70
C LEU A 37 -23.10 1.16 -4.20
N SER A 38 -22.50 0.78 -3.09
CA SER A 38 -23.00 -0.30 -2.24
C SER A 38 -24.08 0.28 -1.32
N ASN A 39 -25.25 -0.34 -1.38
CA ASN A 39 -26.40 0.00 -0.53
C ASN A 39 -26.05 -0.21 0.93
N GLU A 40 -26.23 0.81 1.72
CA GLU A 40 -26.69 0.95 3.09
C GLU A 40 -26.03 2.18 3.70
N ASN A 41 -26.83 3.11 4.15
CA ASN A 41 -26.62 4.30 5.00
C ASN A 41 -25.22 4.50 5.63
N THR A 42 -24.17 4.42 4.84
CA THR A 42 -22.83 4.85 5.25
C THR A 42 -22.71 6.34 4.93
N ILE A 43 -22.64 7.15 5.96
CA ILE A 43 -22.16 8.53 5.84
C ILE A 43 -20.71 8.39 5.35
N SER A 44 -20.47 8.68 4.07
CA SER A 44 -19.11 8.71 3.54
C SER A 44 -18.41 9.94 4.09
N LEU A 45 -17.58 9.75 5.11
CA LEU A 45 -16.82 10.83 5.75
C LEU A 45 -15.66 11.32 4.88
N GLY A 46 -15.28 10.57 3.85
CA GLY A 46 -14.19 10.91 2.96
C GLY A 46 -14.40 10.41 1.53
N GLN A 47 -13.61 10.94 0.62
CA GLN A 47 -13.59 10.56 -0.79
C GLN A 47 -12.18 10.19 -1.22
N ILE A 48 -12.08 9.14 -2.05
CA ILE A 48 -10.82 8.71 -2.67
C ILE A 48 -10.94 8.88 -4.18
N SER A 49 -9.88 9.38 -4.78
CA SER A 49 -9.72 9.41 -6.24
C SER A 49 -8.32 8.97 -6.63
N MET A 50 -8.18 8.52 -7.87
CA MET A 50 -6.88 8.14 -8.43
C MET A 50 -6.69 8.85 -9.77
N SER A 51 -5.48 9.35 -10.01
CA SER A 51 -5.08 9.91 -11.29
C SER A 51 -3.85 9.17 -11.83
N TYR A 52 -3.82 8.95 -13.15
CA TYR A 52 -2.71 8.35 -13.88
C TYR A 52 -2.03 9.40 -14.75
N THR A 53 -0.71 9.22 -14.94
CA THR A 53 0.07 10.04 -15.87
C THR A 53 0.03 9.52 -17.30
N GLU A 54 -0.32 8.24 -17.50
CA GLU A 54 -0.37 7.61 -18.82
C GLU A 54 -1.81 7.40 -19.31
N PRO A 55 -2.07 7.57 -20.63
CA PRO A 55 -3.41 7.46 -21.21
C PRO A 55 -3.96 6.04 -21.25
N GLU A 56 -3.12 5.02 -21.16
CA GLU A 56 -3.51 3.61 -21.12
C GLU A 56 -3.30 3.05 -19.71
N ASN A 57 -4.38 2.81 -19.00
CA ASN A 57 -4.42 2.35 -17.61
C ASN A 57 -3.89 0.91 -17.40
N ALA A 58 -3.01 0.43 -18.28
CA ALA A 58 -2.46 -0.89 -18.24
C ALA A 58 -0.93 -0.87 -18.23
N LEU A 59 -0.34 -1.64 -17.32
CA LEU A 59 1.05 -2.04 -17.39
C LEU A 59 1.15 -3.28 -18.26
N VAL A 60 2.03 -3.22 -19.24
CA VAL A 60 2.25 -4.33 -20.17
C VAL A 60 3.70 -4.78 -20.08
N LEU A 61 3.90 -6.03 -19.67
CA LEU A 61 5.17 -6.73 -19.80
C LEU A 61 5.14 -7.57 -21.07
N GLU A 62 5.87 -7.13 -22.07
CA GLU A 62 5.97 -7.80 -23.35
C GLU A 62 7.42 -7.78 -23.83
N ASN A 63 7.92 -8.90 -24.34
CA ASN A 63 9.31 -9.05 -24.79
C ASN A 63 10.35 -8.66 -23.72
N ALA A 64 9.95 -8.68 -22.45
CA ALA A 64 10.83 -8.35 -21.35
C ALA A 64 11.82 -9.49 -21.10
N LEU A 65 13.05 -9.15 -20.76
CA LEU A 65 14.07 -10.13 -20.37
C LEU A 65 14.00 -10.36 -18.85
N PRO A 66 14.29 -11.59 -18.38
CA PRO A 66 14.46 -11.84 -16.95
C PRO A 66 15.57 -11.00 -16.35
N MET A 67 15.31 -10.40 -15.18
CA MET A 67 16.30 -9.57 -14.47
C MET A 67 16.29 -9.80 -12.97
N GLY A 68 17.40 -9.44 -12.32
CA GLY A 68 17.56 -9.52 -10.86
C GLY A 68 16.81 -8.40 -10.16
N ASN A 69 16.64 -8.53 -8.81
CA ASN A 69 15.95 -7.50 -8.03
C ASN A 69 16.62 -6.13 -8.13
N ALA A 70 17.95 -6.05 -8.03
CA ALA A 70 18.68 -4.79 -8.12
C ALA A 70 18.43 -4.07 -9.45
N GLU A 71 18.41 -4.81 -10.57
CA GLU A 71 18.11 -4.27 -11.89
C GLU A 71 16.65 -3.86 -12.01
N GLY A 72 15.73 -4.72 -11.52
CA GLY A 72 14.29 -4.47 -11.55
C GLY A 72 13.90 -3.22 -10.76
N MET A 73 14.46 -3.03 -9.57
CA MET A 73 14.24 -1.84 -8.75
C MET A 73 14.84 -0.58 -9.37
N ALA A 74 15.97 -0.68 -10.05
CA ALA A 74 16.67 0.46 -10.67
C ALA A 74 16.11 0.86 -12.04
N GLN A 75 15.07 0.20 -12.55
CA GLN A 75 14.47 0.56 -13.83
C GLN A 75 13.97 2.00 -13.85
N SER A 76 14.29 2.72 -14.92
CA SER A 76 13.74 4.05 -15.20
C SER A 76 12.29 3.98 -15.70
N ASN A 77 11.86 2.84 -16.22
CA ASN A 77 10.49 2.59 -16.60
C ASN A 77 9.67 2.18 -15.37
N TYR A 78 8.71 2.99 -15.02
CA TYR A 78 7.75 2.74 -13.95
C TYR A 78 6.39 3.29 -14.33
N PHE A 79 5.36 2.72 -13.77
CA PHE A 79 4.01 3.27 -13.84
C PHE A 79 3.80 4.22 -12.66
N GLU A 80 3.65 5.52 -12.92
CA GLU A 80 3.38 6.51 -11.90
C GLU A 80 1.88 6.80 -11.80
N PHE A 81 1.36 6.77 -10.59
CA PHE A 81 -0.02 7.14 -10.31
C PHE A 81 -0.10 7.91 -9.00
N LYS A 82 -1.18 8.66 -8.83
CA LYS A 82 -1.46 9.42 -7.62
C LYS A 82 -2.75 8.94 -7.01
N VAL A 83 -2.71 8.77 -5.70
CA VAL A 83 -3.91 8.57 -4.88
C VAL A 83 -4.17 9.86 -4.14
N MET A 84 -5.38 10.35 -4.24
CA MET A 84 -5.84 11.55 -3.57
C MET A 84 -7.00 11.18 -2.65
N THR A 85 -6.85 11.52 -1.38
CA THR A 85 -7.91 11.37 -0.39
C THR A 85 -8.38 12.75 0.04
N HIS A 86 -9.67 12.89 0.28
CA HIS A 86 -10.31 14.16 0.62
C HIS A 86 -11.25 13.98 1.79
N ALA A 87 -11.07 14.77 2.85
CA ALA A 87 -11.98 14.78 3.98
C ALA A 87 -13.16 15.71 3.71
N THR A 88 -14.38 15.22 3.88
CA THR A 88 -15.62 15.99 3.69
C THR A 88 -16.15 16.59 4.98
N THR A 89 -15.69 16.09 6.11
CA THR A 89 -16.08 16.55 7.45
C THR A 89 -14.84 16.80 8.31
N ASP A 90 -15.00 17.56 9.38
CA ASP A 90 -13.95 17.69 10.39
C ASP A 90 -13.72 16.35 11.10
N ALA A 91 -12.49 16.15 11.52
CA ALA A 91 -12.14 15.08 12.42
C ALA A 91 -12.92 15.25 13.74
N ASP A 92 -13.29 14.14 14.35
CA ASP A 92 -13.73 14.17 15.73
C ASP A 92 -12.54 14.54 16.66
N ASP A 93 -12.82 14.80 17.94
CA ASP A 93 -11.78 15.17 18.94
C ASP A 93 -10.73 14.06 19.17
N SER A 94 -10.84 12.91 18.51
CA SER A 94 -10.05 11.69 18.75
C SER A 94 -8.82 11.52 17.85
N GLY A 95 -8.46 12.51 17.02
CA GLY A 95 -7.15 12.44 16.31
C GLY A 95 -7.18 12.53 14.80
N GLY A 96 -8.34 12.60 14.17
CA GLY A 96 -8.43 12.79 12.72
C GLY A 96 -9.40 11.83 12.02
N LEU A 97 -9.84 12.20 10.82
CA LEU A 97 -10.60 11.34 9.95
C LEU A 97 -9.61 10.42 9.19
N ILE A 98 -9.69 9.14 9.44
CA ILE A 98 -8.87 8.13 8.74
C ILE A 98 -9.60 7.69 7.48
N ILE A 99 -8.91 7.77 6.34
CA ILE A 99 -9.39 7.28 5.05
C ILE A 99 -8.49 6.13 4.61
N PRO A 100 -8.87 4.87 4.90
CA PRO A 100 -8.11 3.72 4.48
C PRO A 100 -8.41 3.37 3.03
N TYR A 101 -7.39 2.92 2.30
CA TYR A 101 -7.52 2.48 0.92
C TYR A 101 -6.56 1.34 0.59
N GLU A 102 -6.89 0.57 -0.43
CA GLU A 102 -6.05 -0.48 -0.96
C GLU A 102 -5.64 -0.21 -2.39
N ILE A 103 -4.42 -0.59 -2.71
CA ILE A 103 -3.86 -0.59 -4.06
C ILE A 103 -3.84 -2.04 -4.55
N ASN A 104 -4.57 -2.29 -5.61
CA ASN A 104 -4.76 -3.62 -6.17
C ASN A 104 -4.28 -3.68 -7.61
N LEU A 105 -3.87 -4.88 -8.05
CA LEU A 105 -3.51 -5.18 -9.42
C LEU A 105 -4.59 -6.08 -10.04
N GLY A 106 -5.33 -5.53 -10.98
CA GLY A 106 -6.33 -6.27 -11.76
C GLY A 106 -5.70 -6.85 -13.02
N GLU A 107 -5.76 -8.15 -13.20
CA GLU A 107 -5.27 -8.82 -14.40
C GLU A 107 -6.12 -8.44 -15.63
N ILE A 108 -5.46 -8.22 -16.75
CA ILE A 108 -6.07 -7.95 -18.05
C ILE A 108 -5.75 -9.13 -18.96
N GLU A 109 -6.72 -9.56 -19.75
CA GLU A 109 -6.55 -10.67 -20.69
C GLU A 109 -5.39 -10.40 -21.65
N THR A 110 -4.57 -11.42 -21.85
CA THR A 110 -3.46 -11.42 -22.81
C THR A 110 -4.00 -11.39 -24.24
N ASP A 111 -3.31 -10.72 -25.14
CA ASP A 111 -3.70 -10.68 -26.56
C ASP A 111 -3.70 -12.08 -27.15
N SER A 112 -4.66 -12.35 -28.05
CA SER A 112 -4.91 -13.70 -28.58
C SER A 112 -3.77 -14.32 -29.40
N ASP A 113 -2.85 -13.49 -29.86
CA ASP A 113 -1.65 -13.89 -30.62
C ASP A 113 -0.41 -14.08 -29.73
N LYS A 114 -0.55 -13.93 -28.39
CA LYS A 114 0.54 -13.99 -27.43
C LYS A 114 0.29 -15.04 -26.34
N GLN A 115 1.35 -15.44 -25.67
CA GLN A 115 1.26 -16.35 -24.53
C GLN A 115 1.28 -15.59 -23.20
N ALA A 116 0.40 -15.96 -22.30
CA ALA A 116 0.35 -15.38 -20.96
C ALA A 116 1.57 -15.81 -20.13
N LEU A 117 2.20 -14.84 -19.47
CA LEU A 117 3.14 -15.12 -18.37
C LEU A 117 2.36 -15.51 -17.11
N ALA A 118 2.92 -16.43 -16.33
CA ALA A 118 2.31 -16.83 -15.07
C ALA A 118 2.71 -15.89 -13.93
N LYS A 119 1.84 -15.71 -12.94
CA LYS A 119 2.05 -14.83 -11.77
C LYS A 119 3.35 -15.12 -11.02
N HIS A 120 3.77 -16.38 -10.94
CA HIS A 120 5.03 -16.78 -10.29
C HIS A 120 6.30 -16.39 -11.08
N GLN A 121 6.16 -15.89 -12.30
CA GLN A 121 7.26 -15.43 -13.14
C GLN A 121 7.50 -13.92 -13.04
N ILE A 122 6.56 -13.19 -12.44
CA ILE A 122 6.54 -11.72 -12.44
C ILE A 122 6.75 -11.21 -11.03
N LYS A 123 7.69 -10.28 -10.88
CA LYS A 123 7.89 -9.50 -9.67
C LYS A 123 7.39 -8.08 -9.84
N VAL A 124 6.91 -7.52 -8.74
CA VAL A 124 6.50 -6.12 -8.64
C VAL A 124 7.23 -5.46 -7.49
N TYR A 125 7.37 -4.15 -7.59
CA TYR A 125 8.02 -3.29 -6.61
C TYR A 125 7.30 -1.95 -6.57
N LEU A 126 6.85 -1.54 -5.38
CA LEU A 126 6.10 -0.31 -5.21
C LEU A 126 6.88 0.65 -4.31
N THR A 127 7.00 1.90 -4.78
CA THR A 127 7.56 3.01 -4.01
C THR A 127 6.55 4.14 -3.90
N LYS A 128 6.68 4.99 -2.89
CA LYS A 128 6.03 6.31 -2.80
C LYS A 128 7.06 7.41 -2.96
N VAL A 129 6.64 8.56 -3.45
CA VAL A 129 7.52 9.73 -3.62
C VAL A 129 7.34 10.68 -2.44
N VAL A 130 8.40 10.85 -1.65
CA VAL A 130 8.44 11.74 -0.49
C VAL A 130 9.58 12.73 -0.66
N GLY A 131 9.27 14.03 -0.64
CA GLY A 131 10.29 15.09 -0.78
C GLY A 131 11.09 15.02 -2.09
N GLY A 132 10.57 14.38 -3.13
CA GLY A 132 11.24 14.18 -4.42
C GLY A 132 12.10 12.91 -4.50
N SER A 133 12.21 12.15 -3.42
CA SER A 133 12.89 10.84 -3.36
C SER A 133 11.88 9.70 -3.33
N GLU A 134 12.30 8.53 -3.80
CA GLU A 134 11.49 7.32 -3.68
C GLU A 134 11.78 6.60 -2.36
N GLU A 135 10.70 6.25 -1.66
CA GLU A 135 10.74 5.37 -0.48
C GLU A 135 10.07 4.05 -0.82
N GLU A 136 10.70 2.94 -0.44
CA GLU A 136 10.13 1.61 -0.61
C GLU A 136 8.85 1.47 0.22
N VAL A 137 7.80 0.96 -0.42
CA VAL A 137 6.52 0.63 0.21
C VAL A 137 6.33 -0.88 0.21
N VAL A 138 6.59 -1.51 -0.93
CA VAL A 138 6.56 -2.97 -1.07
C VAL A 138 7.82 -3.38 -1.82
N GLY A 139 8.66 -4.17 -1.16
CA GLY A 139 9.87 -4.76 -1.74
C GLY A 139 9.55 -5.71 -2.91
N PRO A 140 10.58 -6.17 -3.62
CA PRO A 140 10.38 -7.06 -4.76
C PRO A 140 9.65 -8.35 -4.37
N ILE A 141 8.40 -8.50 -4.81
CA ILE A 141 7.55 -9.64 -4.49
C ILE A 141 7.00 -10.26 -5.77
N LEU A 142 6.85 -11.59 -5.79
CA LEU A 142 6.18 -12.30 -6.89
C LEU A 142 4.67 -12.02 -6.84
N LEU A 143 4.04 -11.84 -7.99
CA LEU A 143 2.58 -11.69 -8.05
C LEU A 143 1.84 -12.89 -7.45
N SER A 144 2.41 -14.09 -7.53
CA SER A 144 1.84 -15.30 -6.91
C SER A 144 1.84 -15.27 -5.38
N ASN A 145 2.62 -14.39 -4.76
CA ASN A 145 2.72 -14.26 -3.30
C ASN A 145 1.82 -13.13 -2.77
N LEU A 146 1.13 -12.40 -3.65
CA LEU A 146 0.14 -11.41 -3.25
C LEU A 146 -1.18 -12.10 -2.90
N THR A 147 -1.87 -11.56 -1.92
CA THR A 147 -3.21 -12.02 -1.54
C THR A 147 -4.26 -11.50 -2.49
N GLU A 148 -5.32 -12.27 -2.72
CA GLU A 148 -6.49 -11.79 -3.46
C GLU A 148 -7.32 -10.87 -2.57
N SER A 149 -7.69 -9.70 -3.10
CA SER A 149 -8.64 -8.80 -2.46
C SER A 149 -10.07 -9.33 -2.61
N SER A 150 -11.01 -8.71 -1.89
CA SER A 150 -12.44 -9.01 -2.01
C SER A 150 -13.01 -8.88 -3.43
N THR A 151 -12.31 -8.19 -4.32
CA THR A 151 -12.68 -7.97 -5.74
C THR A 151 -11.97 -8.92 -6.71
N SER A 152 -11.35 -9.99 -6.22
CA SER A 152 -10.53 -10.94 -7.02
C SER A 152 -9.32 -10.32 -7.73
N ASN A 153 -8.90 -9.15 -7.29
CA ASN A 153 -7.65 -8.51 -7.70
C ASN A 153 -6.54 -8.91 -6.72
N LEU A 154 -5.28 -8.76 -7.14
CA LEU A 154 -4.14 -8.98 -6.26
C LEU A 154 -3.90 -7.73 -5.41
N ASN A 155 -4.03 -7.83 -4.09
CA ASN A 155 -3.69 -6.73 -3.21
C ASN A 155 -2.17 -6.57 -3.11
N ILE A 156 -1.66 -5.39 -3.47
CA ILE A 156 -0.24 -5.09 -3.37
C ILE A 156 0.07 -4.28 -2.12
N TYR A 157 -0.83 -3.36 -1.73
CA TYR A 157 -0.59 -2.49 -0.58
C TYR A 157 -1.90 -1.95 -0.02
N GLN A 158 -1.94 -1.76 1.28
CA GLN A 158 -3.00 -1.02 1.95
C GLN A 158 -2.41 0.18 2.68
N ALA A 159 -3.08 1.30 2.58
CA ALA A 159 -2.65 2.56 3.16
C ALA A 159 -3.81 3.26 3.86
N ARG A 160 -3.48 4.25 4.65
CA ARG A 160 -4.44 5.16 5.25
C ARG A 160 -3.90 6.59 5.22
N ASP A 161 -4.78 7.52 5.00
CA ASP A 161 -4.49 8.95 5.16
C ASP A 161 -5.27 9.50 6.34
N ILE A 162 -4.66 10.40 7.09
CA ILE A 162 -5.24 10.98 8.29
C ILE A 162 -5.49 12.46 8.03
N HIS A 163 -6.76 12.83 7.98
CA HIS A 163 -7.21 14.19 7.75
C HIS A 163 -7.63 14.85 9.05
N ARG A 164 -7.05 15.99 9.37
CA ARG A 164 -7.32 16.71 10.63
C ARG A 164 -8.40 17.78 10.48
N ASN A 165 -8.68 18.23 9.25
CA ASN A 165 -9.63 19.29 8.97
C ASN A 165 -10.55 18.93 7.79
N ALA A 166 -11.81 19.35 7.83
CA ALA A 166 -12.68 19.29 6.67
C ALA A 166 -12.09 20.04 5.49
N GLY A 167 -12.32 19.51 4.28
CA GLY A 167 -11.77 20.07 3.06
C GLY A 167 -10.28 19.84 2.85
N SER A 168 -9.60 19.13 3.76
CA SER A 168 -8.20 18.76 3.56
C SER A 168 -8.06 17.70 2.47
N GLU A 169 -6.97 17.80 1.71
CA GLU A 169 -6.62 16.89 0.63
C GLU A 169 -5.20 16.39 0.85
N ILE A 170 -5.02 15.08 0.75
CA ILE A 170 -3.71 14.43 0.78
C ILE A 170 -3.53 13.73 -0.56
N THR A 171 -2.42 14.04 -1.23
CA THR A 171 -2.06 13.42 -2.50
C THR A 171 -0.75 12.68 -2.34
N THR A 172 -0.79 11.37 -2.52
CA THR A 172 0.39 10.49 -2.50
C THR A 172 0.70 10.01 -3.91
N THR A 173 1.95 10.18 -4.34
CA THR A 173 2.45 9.70 -5.63
C THR A 173 3.15 8.37 -5.43
N TYR A 174 2.73 7.35 -6.20
CA TYR A 174 3.30 6.02 -6.21
C TYR A 174 3.96 5.71 -7.54
N ARG A 175 5.00 4.86 -7.49
CA ARG A 175 5.68 4.32 -8.68
C ARG A 175 5.73 2.81 -8.59
N LEU A 176 5.15 2.14 -9.56
CA LEU A 176 5.11 0.70 -9.65
C LEU A 176 6.04 0.24 -10.77
N ARG A 177 6.96 -0.66 -10.42
CA ARG A 177 7.81 -1.37 -11.37
C ARG A 177 7.42 -2.83 -11.42
N ALA A 178 7.56 -3.42 -12.60
CA ALA A 178 7.32 -4.84 -12.78
C ALA A 178 8.36 -5.43 -13.74
N TRP A 179 8.77 -6.67 -13.49
CA TRP A 179 9.73 -7.37 -14.35
C TRP A 179 9.57 -8.90 -14.26
N ILE A 180 10.15 -9.60 -15.21
CA ILE A 180 10.24 -11.06 -15.18
C ILE A 180 11.38 -11.45 -14.25
N SER A 181 11.11 -12.34 -13.27
CA SER A 181 12.12 -12.81 -12.33
C SER A 181 13.28 -13.51 -13.05
N LYS A 182 14.51 -13.26 -12.62
CA LYS A 182 15.69 -13.96 -13.12
C LYS A 182 15.66 -15.50 -12.93
N ASP A 183 14.80 -15.96 -12.03
CA ASP A 183 14.65 -17.37 -11.70
C ASP A 183 13.80 -18.13 -12.74
N VAL A 184 13.26 -17.41 -13.72
CA VAL A 184 12.51 -17.98 -14.85
C VAL A 184 13.50 -18.49 -15.88
N ASP A 185 13.30 -19.76 -16.30
CA ASP A 185 14.12 -20.35 -17.36
C ASP A 185 13.95 -19.58 -18.67
N SER A 186 15.03 -18.96 -19.14
CA SER A 186 15.01 -18.18 -20.37
C SER A 186 14.73 -19.00 -21.62
N SER A 187 14.85 -20.34 -21.55
CA SER A 187 14.53 -21.23 -22.67
C SER A 187 13.05 -21.23 -23.05
N ILE A 188 12.15 -20.80 -22.12
CA ILE A 188 10.73 -20.67 -22.42
C ILE A 188 10.44 -19.54 -23.43
N PHE A 189 11.32 -18.53 -23.53
CA PHE A 189 11.14 -17.36 -24.39
C PHE A 189 11.58 -17.58 -25.85
N GLY A 190 11.42 -18.77 -26.39
CA GLY A 190 11.84 -19.16 -27.74
C GLY A 190 11.31 -18.24 -28.86
N SER A 191 10.53 -18.80 -29.80
CA SER A 191 9.96 -18.03 -30.91
C SER A 191 8.61 -17.37 -30.62
N GLN A 192 8.08 -17.50 -29.41
CA GLN A 192 6.76 -16.96 -29.02
C GLN A 192 6.91 -15.66 -28.21
N VAL A 193 5.97 -14.74 -28.41
CA VAL A 193 5.87 -13.51 -27.67
C VAL A 193 5.07 -13.77 -26.41
N TYR A 194 5.68 -13.53 -25.27
CA TYR A 194 5.03 -13.62 -23.97
C TYR A 194 4.55 -12.25 -23.51
N GLN A 195 3.39 -12.21 -22.87
CA GLN A 195 2.78 -10.98 -22.39
C GLN A 195 2.13 -11.20 -21.04
N TYR A 196 2.16 -10.16 -20.19
CA TYR A 196 1.31 -10.02 -19.03
C TYR A 196 0.81 -8.58 -18.95
N LYS A 197 -0.48 -8.41 -18.74
CA LYS A 197 -1.11 -7.10 -18.62
C LYS A 197 -1.86 -7.00 -17.31
N PHE A 198 -1.72 -5.89 -16.65
CA PHE A 198 -2.50 -5.56 -15.45
C PHE A 198 -2.75 -4.06 -15.34
N ARG A 199 -3.75 -3.71 -14.57
CA ARG A 199 -4.08 -2.33 -14.22
C ARG A 199 -3.99 -2.15 -12.71
N VAL A 200 -3.74 -0.92 -12.29
CA VAL A 200 -3.83 -0.52 -10.90
C VAL A 200 -5.27 -0.10 -10.60
N ASN A 201 -5.85 -0.63 -9.54
CA ASN A 201 -7.15 -0.26 -9.02
C ASN A 201 -6.98 0.23 -7.58
N ILE A 202 -7.66 1.32 -7.21
CA ILE A 202 -7.71 1.83 -5.84
C ILE A 202 -9.12 1.63 -5.33
N ASN A 203 -9.23 1.01 -4.16
CA ASN A 203 -10.52 0.81 -3.49
C ASN A 203 -10.48 1.47 -2.11
N SER A 204 -11.57 2.09 -1.71
CA SER A 204 -11.77 2.49 -0.32
C SER A 204 -12.03 1.25 0.53
N LEU A 205 -11.44 1.21 1.70
CA LEU A 205 -11.75 0.22 2.72
C LEU A 205 -12.80 0.83 3.67
N VAL A 206 -13.89 0.10 3.91
CA VAL A 206 -15.02 0.60 4.71
C VAL A 206 -14.70 0.58 6.20
N GLU A 207 -13.78 -0.28 6.63
CA GLU A 207 -13.26 -0.33 8.01
C GLU A 207 -11.77 -0.65 7.98
N PRO A 208 -10.98 -0.10 8.90
CA PRO A 208 -9.63 -0.60 9.10
C PRO A 208 -9.75 -2.06 9.53
N ILE A 209 -9.34 -2.97 8.65
CA ILE A 209 -9.24 -4.37 9.03
C ILE A 209 -8.20 -4.40 10.16
N SER A 210 -8.61 -4.84 11.33
CA SER A 210 -7.70 -5.12 12.42
C SER A 210 -6.68 -6.14 11.91
N ASP A 211 -5.44 -5.72 11.72
CA ASP A 211 -4.34 -6.59 11.37
C ASP A 211 -3.55 -6.95 12.61
N THR A 212 -2.68 -7.92 12.49
CA THR A 212 -1.77 -8.32 13.55
C THR A 212 -0.39 -7.70 13.36
N LEU A 213 0.35 -7.61 14.44
CA LEU A 213 1.77 -7.29 14.41
C LEU A 213 2.52 -8.32 13.57
N ALA A 214 3.31 -7.90 12.59
CA ALA A 214 4.13 -8.81 11.80
C ALA A 214 5.19 -9.49 12.68
N ASN A 215 5.35 -10.80 12.52
CA ASN A 215 6.29 -11.56 13.34
C ASN A 215 7.77 -11.12 13.10
N ASN A 216 8.05 -10.63 11.90
CA ASN A 216 9.36 -10.09 11.53
C ASN A 216 9.45 -8.56 11.69
N TRP A 217 8.66 -7.94 12.56
CA TRP A 217 8.63 -6.48 12.75
C TRP A 217 10.03 -5.86 13.01
N LYS A 218 10.94 -6.64 13.55
CA LYS A 218 12.33 -6.23 13.84
C LYS A 218 13.14 -5.93 12.58
N ASP A 219 12.82 -6.57 11.45
CA ASP A 219 13.48 -6.35 10.17
C ASP A 219 13.25 -4.93 9.61
N TYR A 220 12.26 -4.22 10.14
CA TYR A 220 11.96 -2.83 9.78
C TYR A 220 12.69 -1.80 10.62
N THR A 221 13.45 -2.25 11.63
CA THR A 221 14.37 -1.39 12.38
C THR A 221 15.71 -1.37 11.67
N GLU A 222 16.11 -0.25 11.06
CA GLU A 222 17.31 -0.16 10.19
C GLU A 222 18.65 -0.36 10.91
N GLU A 223 18.65 -0.30 12.22
CA GLU A 223 19.84 -0.48 13.01
C GLU A 223 19.59 -1.56 14.06
N GLU A 224 20.47 -2.54 14.05
CA GLU A 224 20.50 -3.60 15.05
C GLU A 224 20.41 -3.03 16.47
N ASN A 225 19.17 -2.90 17.00
CA ASN A 225 18.90 -3.41 18.32
C ASN A 225 19.48 -2.64 19.51
N GLU A 226 19.46 -1.33 19.52
CA GLU A 226 19.88 -0.57 20.71
C GLU A 226 18.73 0.19 21.39
N PHE A 227 17.53 -0.38 21.42
CA PHE A 227 16.43 0.26 22.16
C PHE A 227 16.62 0.11 23.69
N LEU A 228 16.48 1.21 24.40
CA LEU A 228 16.41 1.22 25.87
C LEU A 228 15.05 0.76 26.39
N ALA A 229 13.99 1.07 25.62
CA ALA A 229 12.63 0.70 25.97
C ALA A 229 11.80 0.41 24.71
N ILE A 230 10.86 -0.53 24.84
CA ILE A 230 9.86 -0.83 23.83
C ILE A 230 8.49 -0.74 24.50
N TYR A 231 7.55 -0.04 23.85
CA TYR A 231 6.18 0.14 24.34
C TYR A 231 5.17 -0.36 23.32
N THR A 232 4.08 -0.93 23.82
CA THR A 232 2.85 -1.06 23.03
C THR A 232 1.86 0.01 23.47
N LEU A 233 1.15 0.63 22.52
CA LEU A 233 0.14 1.65 22.77
C LEU A 233 -1.18 1.29 22.11
N ASP A 234 -2.28 1.53 22.83
CA ASP A 234 -3.61 1.63 22.24
C ASP A 234 -3.77 3.06 21.69
N ALA A 235 -3.46 3.23 20.41
CA ALA A 235 -3.54 4.52 19.73
C ALA A 235 -3.58 4.34 18.22
N LYS A 236 -4.31 5.22 17.53
CA LYS A 236 -4.39 5.27 16.06
C LYS A 236 -3.12 5.82 15.41
N GLU A 237 -2.39 6.68 16.11
CA GLU A 237 -1.20 7.35 15.63
C GLU A 237 -0.09 7.29 16.68
N LEU A 238 1.13 7.31 16.19
CA LEU A 238 2.31 7.44 17.03
C LEU A 238 2.47 8.87 17.53
N PRO A 239 2.67 9.09 18.85
CA PRO A 239 2.91 10.43 19.39
C PRO A 239 4.21 11.01 18.79
N GLU A 240 4.29 12.34 18.67
CA GLU A 240 5.52 13.01 18.19
C GLU A 240 6.68 12.89 19.20
N THR A 241 6.37 12.79 20.48
CA THR A 241 7.36 12.64 21.54
C THR A 241 6.92 11.63 22.59
N LYS A 242 7.89 11.02 23.26
CA LYS A 242 7.68 10.15 24.43
C LYS A 242 8.67 10.48 25.51
N GLU A 243 8.19 10.65 26.74
CA GLU A 243 9.06 10.78 27.91
C GLU A 243 9.39 9.40 28.50
N TYR A 244 10.67 9.16 28.75
CA TYR A 244 11.19 7.99 29.44
C TYR A 244 12.31 8.41 30.38
N ASN A 245 12.22 8.09 31.68
CA ASN A 245 13.18 8.46 32.72
C ASN A 245 13.51 9.97 32.78
N ASN A 246 12.49 10.85 32.64
CA ASN A 246 12.60 12.31 32.56
C ASN A 246 13.43 12.83 31.38
N VAL A 247 13.61 12.02 30.33
CA VAL A 247 14.22 12.39 29.06
C VAL A 247 13.14 12.36 27.97
N VAL A 248 13.10 13.40 27.14
CA VAL A 248 12.17 13.47 26.02
C VAL A 248 12.82 12.87 24.78
N TYR A 249 12.15 11.88 24.21
CA TYR A 249 12.49 11.24 22.95
C TYR A 249 11.57 11.76 21.85
N THR A 250 12.13 12.15 20.72
CA THR A 250 11.38 12.67 19.57
C THR A 250 11.33 11.62 18.47
N LYS A 251 10.18 11.48 17.82
CA LYS A 251 9.97 10.52 16.72
C LYS A 251 10.93 10.82 15.57
N SER A 252 11.75 9.87 15.22
CA SER A 252 12.72 9.95 14.11
C SER A 252 12.27 9.17 12.88
N LYS A 253 11.50 8.10 13.08
CA LYS A 253 11.03 7.23 12.00
C LYS A 253 9.67 6.64 12.34
N GLU A 254 8.86 6.39 11.31
CA GLU A 254 7.59 5.68 11.41
C GLU A 254 7.49 4.66 10.28
N VAL A 255 7.11 3.40 10.59
CA VAL A 255 6.99 2.30 9.63
C VAL A 255 5.74 1.50 9.94
N ASP A 256 5.01 1.11 8.88
CA ASP A 256 3.94 0.11 9.00
C ASP A 256 4.57 -1.28 9.17
N ILE A 257 4.22 -1.92 10.29
CA ILE A 257 4.64 -3.28 10.66
C ILE A 257 3.47 -4.25 10.83
N SER A 258 2.34 -3.92 10.25
CA SER A 258 1.22 -4.86 10.19
C SER A 258 1.56 -6.05 9.28
N GLU A 259 1.09 -7.26 9.62
CA GLU A 259 1.39 -8.49 8.89
C GLU A 259 1.00 -8.38 7.41
N ARG A 260 -0.16 -7.77 7.15
CA ARG A 260 -0.70 -7.57 5.80
C ARG A 260 -0.40 -6.19 5.20
N ARG A 261 0.40 -5.38 5.87
CA ARG A 261 0.74 -4.02 5.45
C ARG A 261 -0.47 -3.08 5.33
N TYR A 262 -1.43 -3.21 6.23
CA TYR A 262 -2.67 -2.41 6.22
C TYR A 262 -2.51 -1.02 6.88
N GLY A 263 -1.34 -0.69 7.38
CA GLY A 263 -1.10 0.55 8.11
C GLY A 263 -1.80 0.60 9.46
N SER A 264 -2.29 -0.53 9.97
CA SER A 264 -3.00 -0.60 11.23
C SER A 264 -2.08 -0.79 12.43
N VAL A 265 -0.88 -1.34 12.24
CA VAL A 265 0.14 -1.48 13.27
C VAL A 265 1.36 -0.66 12.88
N LEU A 266 1.67 0.36 13.64
CA LEU A 266 2.77 1.28 13.36
C LEU A 266 3.91 1.11 14.36
N LEU A 267 5.14 1.12 13.86
CA LEU A 267 6.36 1.19 14.65
C LEU A 267 6.95 2.60 14.54
N GLY A 268 7.13 3.25 15.68
CA GLY A 268 7.89 4.49 15.80
C GLY A 268 9.24 4.26 16.45
N THR A 269 10.30 4.75 15.83
CA THR A 269 11.61 4.88 16.47
C THR A 269 11.76 6.31 16.99
N TYR A 270 12.16 6.46 18.24
CA TYR A 270 12.34 7.75 18.91
C TYR A 270 13.76 7.88 19.42
N GLN A 271 14.28 9.09 19.36
CA GLN A 271 15.66 9.38 19.75
C GLN A 271 15.73 10.58 20.66
N ASP A 272 16.59 10.52 21.68
CA ASP A 272 16.95 11.67 22.52
C ASP A 272 18.12 12.47 21.91
N VAL A 273 18.53 13.53 22.61
CA VAL A 273 19.63 14.40 22.16
C VAL A 273 21.01 13.72 22.20
N ASP A 274 21.14 12.64 22.94
CA ASP A 274 22.38 11.86 23.09
C ASP A 274 22.44 10.66 22.16
N GLY A 275 21.39 10.47 21.33
CA GLY A 275 21.30 9.36 20.36
C GLY A 275 20.76 8.06 20.93
N ASN A 276 20.31 8.03 22.19
CA ASN A 276 19.63 6.85 22.74
C ASN A 276 18.26 6.67 22.10
N LYS A 277 17.84 5.41 21.91
CA LYS A 277 16.62 5.08 21.17
C LYS A 277 15.61 4.34 22.03
N ILE A 278 14.33 4.62 21.76
CA ILE A 278 13.20 3.81 22.23
C ILE A 278 12.29 3.50 21.07
N ALA A 279 11.51 2.42 21.17
CA ALA A 279 10.53 2.03 20.16
C ALA A 279 9.11 2.10 20.75
N ILE A 280 8.15 2.48 19.92
CA ILE A 280 6.73 2.41 20.23
C ILE A 280 6.02 1.68 19.10
N ILE A 281 5.26 0.66 19.46
CA ILE A 281 4.37 -0.06 18.55
C ILE A 281 2.95 0.36 18.93
N CYS A 282 2.16 0.88 18.00
CA CYS A 282 0.77 1.27 18.28
C CYS A 282 -0.21 0.67 17.28
N GLN A 283 -1.43 0.44 17.79
CA GLN A 283 -2.60 0.03 17.02
C GLN A 283 -3.86 0.53 17.72
N ASP A 284 -4.87 0.95 16.96
CA ASP A 284 -6.19 1.33 17.49
C ASP A 284 -6.87 0.11 18.11
N GLY A 285 -7.27 0.21 19.36
CA GLY A 285 -7.84 -0.90 20.14
C GLY A 285 -6.80 -1.83 20.79
N GLY A 286 -5.50 -1.49 20.73
CA GLY A 286 -4.40 -2.30 21.24
C GLY A 286 -3.70 -3.14 20.16
N VAL A 287 -2.44 -3.44 20.38
CA VAL A 287 -1.60 -4.19 19.44
C VAL A 287 -1.97 -5.67 19.48
N VAL A 288 -2.47 -6.21 18.37
CA VAL A 288 -2.84 -7.62 18.26
C VAL A 288 -1.62 -8.44 17.86
N ALA A 289 -1.26 -9.42 18.71
CA ALA A 289 -0.18 -10.35 18.41
C ALA A 289 -0.61 -11.38 17.34
N PRO A 290 0.30 -11.82 16.45
CA PRO A 290 -0.02 -12.86 15.47
C PRO A 290 -0.31 -14.21 16.14
N GLU A 291 -1.05 -15.08 15.47
CA GLU A 291 -1.41 -16.41 15.97
C GLU A 291 -0.17 -17.24 16.35
N ASP A 292 0.85 -17.21 15.49
CA ASP A 292 2.20 -17.69 15.83
C ASP A 292 3.07 -16.51 16.26
N SER A 293 3.18 -16.31 17.56
CA SER A 293 4.04 -15.30 18.21
C SER A 293 5.38 -15.87 18.65
N SER A 294 5.81 -17.00 18.06
CA SER A 294 7.13 -17.55 18.38
C SER A 294 8.23 -16.53 18.02
N TRP A 295 9.16 -16.31 18.97
CA TRP A 295 10.27 -15.38 18.85
C TRP A 295 9.88 -13.90 18.61
N LEU A 296 8.62 -13.52 18.79
CA LEU A 296 8.08 -12.18 18.44
C LEU A 296 8.86 -11.04 19.09
N PHE A 297 9.20 -11.15 20.37
CA PHE A 297 10.01 -10.19 21.13
C PHE A 297 11.37 -10.80 21.55
N SER A 298 11.79 -11.88 20.91
CA SER A 298 13.15 -12.38 21.07
C SER A 298 14.12 -11.36 20.47
N LEU A 299 14.86 -10.72 21.34
CA LEU A 299 15.75 -9.64 20.99
C LEU A 299 17.16 -10.19 21.13
N ASP A 300 17.72 -10.70 20.04
CA ASP A 300 19.14 -11.08 19.98
C ASP A 300 19.99 -9.79 19.99
N PHE A 301 19.86 -9.06 21.08
CA PHE A 301 20.61 -7.85 21.31
C PHE A 301 22.01 -8.27 21.79
N GLY A 302 22.96 -8.27 20.91
CA GLY A 302 24.37 -8.45 21.24
C GLY A 302 24.93 -7.40 22.23
N SER A 303 24.10 -6.48 22.69
CA SER A 303 24.36 -5.53 23.78
C SER A 303 23.14 -5.48 24.71
N ASN A 304 23.32 -5.78 25.98
CA ASN A 304 22.33 -5.78 27.07
C ASN A 304 21.75 -4.38 27.35
N ARG A 305 21.10 -3.74 26.40
CA ARG A 305 20.59 -2.36 26.54
C ARG A 305 19.11 -2.23 26.85
N LEU A 306 18.28 -3.21 26.51
CA LEU A 306 16.86 -3.13 26.81
C LEU A 306 16.62 -3.15 28.32
N VAL A 307 16.05 -2.07 28.83
CA VAL A 307 15.75 -1.88 30.25
C VAL A 307 14.25 -2.05 30.52
N LEU A 308 13.40 -1.77 29.54
CA LEU A 308 11.95 -1.83 29.66
C LEU A 308 11.30 -2.42 28.42
N LEU A 309 10.46 -3.42 28.65
CA LEU A 309 9.52 -3.94 27.66
C LEU A 309 8.12 -3.80 28.25
N ASP A 310 7.38 -2.77 27.78
CA ASP A 310 6.00 -2.49 28.21
C ASP A 310 5.01 -2.97 27.16
N LEU A 311 4.42 -4.12 27.41
CA LEU A 311 3.45 -4.78 26.56
C LEU A 311 2.02 -4.70 27.12
N SER A 312 1.73 -3.67 27.93
CA SER A 312 0.43 -3.51 28.59
C SER A 312 -0.75 -3.41 27.61
N ASN A 313 -0.48 -3.01 26.37
CA ASN A 313 -1.48 -2.91 25.30
C ASN A 313 -1.31 -3.99 24.23
N LEU A 314 -0.67 -5.13 24.53
CA LEU A 314 -0.57 -6.26 23.64
C LEU A 314 -1.71 -7.24 23.86
N ASP A 315 -2.55 -7.44 22.86
CA ASP A 315 -3.59 -8.46 22.85
C ASP A 315 -3.01 -9.79 22.34
N THR A 316 -3.00 -10.79 23.23
CA THR A 316 -2.53 -12.15 22.94
C THR A 316 -3.67 -13.17 22.85
N SER A 317 -4.91 -12.72 22.78
CA SER A 317 -6.09 -13.60 22.85
C SER A 317 -6.17 -14.63 21.71
N SER A 318 -5.58 -14.33 20.56
CA SER A 318 -5.54 -15.21 19.38
C SER A 318 -4.26 -16.02 19.26
N VAL A 319 -3.30 -15.87 20.20
CA VAL A 319 -2.00 -16.53 20.11
C VAL A 319 -2.10 -18.01 20.45
N THR A 320 -1.61 -18.86 19.57
CA THR A 320 -1.55 -20.33 19.76
C THR A 320 -0.15 -20.85 20.02
N ASN A 321 0.90 -20.09 19.60
CA ASN A 321 2.30 -20.44 19.79
C ASN A 321 3.10 -19.24 20.34
N MET A 322 3.66 -19.40 21.53
CA MET A 322 4.51 -18.40 22.21
C MET A 322 5.95 -18.90 22.43
N SER A 323 6.39 -19.92 21.69
CA SER A 323 7.71 -20.53 21.87
C SER A 323 8.82 -19.50 21.68
N GLY A 324 9.67 -19.28 22.68
CA GLY A 324 10.78 -18.34 22.62
C GLY A 324 10.38 -16.87 22.47
N MET A 325 9.09 -16.52 22.69
CA MET A 325 8.57 -15.14 22.45
C MET A 325 9.42 -14.05 23.12
N PHE A 326 10.03 -14.34 24.25
CA PHE A 326 10.86 -13.43 25.03
C PHE A 326 12.27 -14.00 25.26
N SER A 327 12.76 -14.88 24.38
CA SER A 327 14.13 -15.37 24.49
C SER A 327 15.11 -14.22 24.35
N ASP A 328 16.15 -14.27 25.18
CA ASP A 328 17.26 -13.31 25.18
C ASP A 328 16.84 -11.83 25.42
N CYS A 329 15.72 -11.62 26.07
CA CYS A 329 15.29 -10.31 26.57
C CYS A 329 16.05 -9.91 27.85
#